data_3ae930ddd1ad3e1b26e3687a98676b30
#
_entry.id   3ae930ddd1ad3e1b26e3687a98676b30
#
_cell.length_a   1.000
_cell.length_b   1.000
_cell.length_c   1.000
_cell.angle_alpha   90.00
_cell.angle_beta   90.00
_cell.angle_gamma   90.00
#
_symmetry.space_group_name_H-M   'P 1'
#
loop_
_entity.id
_entity.type
_entity.pdbx_description
1 polymer ?
#
loop_
_entity_poly.entity_id
_entity_poly.type
_entity_poly.pdbx_seq_one_letter_code
_entity_poly.pdbx_strand_id
1 'polypeptide(L)'
;KLPGAAKKMGKFLFEKNQVPDLVISSTAVRAKTTVELAIDSAKWTSKLVLERGIYGGSPDFLLELIHSQDDVYNSICLVGHEPNFSFFISRATNQNYINFTTANMAKINFETNTWLKVEFSSGILEWHQQPKSL
;
A
#
# COMPACT_ATOMS: atom_id res chain seq x y z
N LYS A 1 2.11 8.15 17.44
CA LYS A 1 2.83 9.10 16.62
C LYS A 1 3.36 8.44 15.37
N LEU A 2 3.58 9.22 14.31
CA LEU A 2 3.97 8.69 13.00
C LEU A 2 5.22 7.83 13.02
N PRO A 3 6.36 8.26 13.61
CA PRO A 3 7.55 7.43 13.56
C PRO A 3 7.36 6.05 14.20
N GLY A 4 6.73 6.02 15.37
CA GLY A 4 6.47 4.75 16.06
C GLY A 4 5.51 3.86 15.29
N ALA A 5 4.46 4.45 14.72
CA ALA A 5 3.47 3.72 13.93
C ALA A 5 4.10 3.10 12.69
N ALA A 6 4.89 3.89 11.94
CA ALA A 6 5.54 3.39 10.72
C ALA A 6 6.50 2.24 11.03
N LYS A 7 7.28 2.34 12.11
CA LYS A 7 8.20 1.29 12.52
C LYS A 7 7.47 0.00 12.89
N LYS A 8 6.36 0.12 13.64
CA LYS A 8 5.55 -1.05 14.01
C LYS A 8 5.02 -1.76 12.78
N MET A 9 4.55 -1.00 11.80
CA MET A 9 4.00 -1.59 10.59
C MET A 9 5.08 -2.27 9.77
N GLY A 10 6.28 -1.67 9.69
CA GLY A 10 7.39 -2.28 8.99
C GLY A 10 7.79 -3.63 9.59
N LYS A 11 7.87 -3.70 10.91
CA LYS A 11 8.18 -4.94 11.62
C LYS A 11 7.07 -5.97 11.47
N PHE A 12 5.82 -5.52 11.50
CA PHE A 12 4.66 -6.39 11.32
C PHE A 12 4.74 -7.15 9.99
N LEU A 13 4.99 -6.45 8.89
CA LEU A 13 5.09 -7.10 7.59
C LEU A 13 6.28 -8.05 7.51
N PHE A 14 7.39 -7.67 8.11
CA PHE A 14 8.57 -8.54 8.13
C PHE A 14 8.28 -9.83 8.89
N GLU A 15 7.66 -9.73 10.05
CA GLU A 15 7.35 -10.89 10.89
C GLU A 15 6.31 -11.81 10.23
N LYS A 16 5.42 -11.25 9.43
CA LYS A 16 4.44 -12.05 8.68
C LYS A 16 5.01 -12.60 7.37
N ASN A 17 6.26 -12.31 7.07
CA ASN A 17 6.89 -12.68 5.81
C ASN A 17 6.13 -12.12 4.62
N GLN A 18 5.71 -10.86 4.72
CA GLN A 18 4.92 -10.17 3.70
C GLN A 18 5.52 -8.84 3.30
N VAL A 19 6.83 -8.72 3.38
CA VAL A 19 7.53 -7.54 2.86
C VAL A 19 7.29 -7.46 1.36
N PRO A 20 6.82 -6.30 0.84
CA PRO A 20 6.53 -6.20 -0.59
C PRO A 20 7.79 -6.20 -1.44
N ASP A 21 7.67 -6.71 -2.66
CA ASP A 21 8.78 -6.68 -3.63
C ASP A 21 9.05 -5.25 -4.09
N LEU A 22 7.98 -4.49 -4.31
CA LEU A 22 8.04 -3.12 -4.81
C LEU A 22 7.21 -2.22 -3.91
N VAL A 23 7.77 -1.07 -3.54
CA VAL A 23 7.04 -0.03 -2.83
C VAL A 23 7.00 1.21 -3.71
N ILE A 24 5.81 1.72 -3.98
CA ILE A 24 5.61 2.94 -4.75
C ILE A 24 4.99 3.96 -3.80
N SER A 25 5.72 5.03 -3.52
CA SER A 25 5.30 6.05 -2.56
C SER A 25 5.06 7.38 -3.22
N SER A 26 4.08 8.11 -2.71
CA SER A 26 3.96 9.53 -2.98
C SER A 26 5.27 10.25 -2.64
N THR A 27 5.57 11.31 -3.36
CA THR A 27 6.74 12.14 -3.09
C THR A 27 6.55 13.09 -1.91
N ALA A 28 5.33 13.21 -1.38
CA ALA A 28 5.07 14.07 -0.23
C ALA A 28 5.89 13.60 0.97
N VAL A 29 6.43 14.55 1.74
CA VAL A 29 7.33 14.26 2.85
C VAL A 29 6.74 13.26 3.83
N ARG A 30 5.47 13.43 4.19
CA ARG A 30 4.82 12.54 5.17
C ARG A 30 4.80 11.08 4.68
N ALA A 31 4.44 10.85 3.43
CA ALA A 31 4.38 9.49 2.88
C ALA A 31 5.78 8.90 2.75
N LYS A 32 6.70 9.66 2.20
CA LYS A 32 8.09 9.24 2.02
C LYS A 32 8.73 8.88 3.35
N THR A 33 8.55 9.71 4.37
CA THR A 33 9.10 9.46 5.70
C THR A 33 8.53 8.17 6.30
N THR A 34 7.21 7.96 6.16
CA THR A 34 6.57 6.73 6.64
C THR A 34 7.21 5.48 6.01
N VAL A 35 7.41 5.51 4.70
CA VAL A 35 8.01 4.39 3.96
C VAL A 35 9.45 4.15 4.41
N GLU A 36 10.23 5.20 4.50
CA GLU A 36 11.64 5.09 4.89
C GLU A 36 11.78 4.49 6.28
N LEU A 37 10.92 4.92 7.20
CA LEU A 37 10.92 4.38 8.56
C LEU A 37 10.50 2.91 8.59
N ALA A 38 9.51 2.54 7.80
CA ALA A 38 9.06 1.15 7.73
C ALA A 38 10.15 0.24 7.15
N ILE A 39 10.74 0.65 6.05
CA ILE A 39 11.83 -0.11 5.40
C ILE A 39 13.00 -0.29 6.35
N ASP A 40 13.41 0.80 6.99
CA ASP A 40 14.58 0.79 7.87
C ASP A 40 14.35 -0.05 9.14
N SER A 41 13.12 -0.07 9.64
CA SER A 41 12.79 -0.74 10.91
C SER A 41 13.09 -2.24 10.89
N ALA A 42 12.95 -2.89 9.74
CA ALA A 42 13.19 -4.33 9.59
C ALA A 42 14.02 -4.63 8.34
N LYS A 43 14.73 -3.65 7.84
CA LYS A 43 15.67 -3.76 6.73
C LYS A 43 15.08 -4.44 5.51
N TRP A 44 13.93 -3.94 5.06
CA TRP A 44 13.28 -4.47 3.86
C TRP A 44 14.22 -4.37 2.66
N THR A 45 14.17 -5.38 1.81
CA THR A 45 14.95 -5.38 0.57
C THR A 45 14.12 -4.91 -0.63
N SER A 46 12.96 -4.35 -0.38
CA SER A 46 12.05 -3.87 -1.41
C SER A 46 12.69 -2.80 -2.30
N LYS A 47 12.33 -2.81 -3.58
CA LYS A 47 12.63 -1.68 -4.44
C LYS A 47 11.69 -0.54 -4.06
N LEU A 48 12.22 0.66 -3.90
CA LEU A 48 11.42 1.85 -3.60
C LEU A 48 11.41 2.78 -4.80
N VAL A 49 10.23 3.16 -5.25
CA VAL A 49 10.01 4.12 -6.33
C VAL A 49 9.13 5.23 -5.80
N LEU A 50 9.49 6.46 -6.12
CA LEU A 50 8.66 7.62 -5.77
C LEU A 50 7.80 8.00 -6.97
N GLU A 51 6.51 8.20 -6.73
CA GLU A 51 5.55 8.53 -7.79
C GLU A 51 4.77 9.78 -7.39
N ARG A 52 5.04 10.86 -8.09
CA ARG A 52 4.46 12.16 -7.81
C ARG A 52 2.94 12.18 -7.98
N GLY A 53 2.41 11.43 -8.95
CA GLY A 53 0.99 11.40 -9.25
C GLY A 53 0.11 10.81 -8.17
N ILE A 54 0.69 10.12 -7.18
CA ILE A 54 -0.10 9.58 -6.06
C ILE A 54 -0.67 10.72 -5.21
N TYR A 55 0.04 11.83 -5.09
CA TYR A 55 -0.47 12.98 -4.36
C TYR A 55 -1.66 13.57 -5.13
N GLY A 56 -2.84 13.48 -4.53
CA GLY A 56 -4.07 13.90 -5.21
C GLY A 56 -4.56 12.93 -6.28
N GLY A 57 -3.91 11.79 -6.44
CA GLY A 57 -4.32 10.80 -7.43
C GLY A 57 -5.61 10.10 -7.06
N SER A 58 -6.53 9.99 -8.04
CA SER A 58 -7.81 9.31 -7.85
C SER A 58 -7.62 7.78 -7.74
N PRO A 59 -8.66 7.05 -7.31
CA PRO A 59 -8.61 5.58 -7.38
C PRO A 59 -8.33 5.06 -8.78
N ASP A 60 -8.85 5.72 -9.83
CA ASP A 60 -8.56 5.32 -11.21
C ASP A 60 -7.08 5.48 -11.54
N PHE A 61 -6.45 6.55 -11.09
CA PHE A 61 -5.01 6.73 -11.28
C PHE A 61 -4.23 5.63 -10.59
N LEU A 62 -4.60 5.27 -9.36
CA LEU A 62 -3.92 4.21 -8.62
C LEU A 62 -4.04 2.87 -9.35
N LEU A 63 -5.21 2.59 -9.92
CA LEU A 63 -5.38 1.37 -10.69
C LEU A 63 -4.51 1.36 -11.95
N GLU A 64 -4.44 2.49 -12.67
CA GLU A 64 -3.57 2.60 -13.85
C GLU A 64 -2.10 2.44 -13.47
N LEU A 65 -1.71 2.97 -12.33
CA LEU A 65 -0.34 2.81 -11.83
C LEU A 65 -0.01 1.34 -11.60
N ILE A 66 -0.95 0.59 -11.01
CA ILE A 66 -0.79 -0.85 -10.81
C ILE A 66 -0.69 -1.56 -12.17
N HIS A 67 -1.54 -1.21 -13.13
CA HIS A 67 -1.53 -1.81 -14.46
C HIS A 67 -0.17 -1.68 -15.16
N SER A 68 0.55 -0.61 -14.88
CA SER A 68 1.81 -0.30 -15.56
C SER A 68 3.02 -1.03 -14.97
N GLN A 69 2.83 -1.78 -13.89
CA GLN A 69 3.95 -2.42 -13.21
C GLN A 69 4.38 -3.73 -13.89
N ASP A 70 5.67 -4.04 -13.73
CA ASP A 70 6.26 -5.26 -14.26
C ASP A 70 5.80 -6.48 -13.46
N ASP A 71 5.46 -7.55 -14.15
CA ASP A 71 4.99 -8.78 -13.53
C ASP A 71 6.10 -9.56 -12.81
N VAL A 72 7.33 -9.10 -12.89
CA VAL A 72 8.42 -9.66 -12.07
C VAL A 72 8.15 -9.44 -10.57
N TYR A 73 7.39 -8.39 -10.23
CA TYR A 73 7.00 -8.13 -8.84
C TYR A 73 5.75 -8.93 -8.50
N ASN A 74 5.83 -9.73 -7.44
CA ASN A 74 4.69 -10.52 -6.96
C ASN A 74 3.82 -9.74 -5.98
N SER A 75 4.37 -8.70 -5.36
CA SER A 75 3.65 -7.86 -4.41
C SER A 75 4.06 -6.41 -4.56
N ILE A 76 3.07 -5.52 -4.50
CA ILE A 76 3.27 -4.07 -4.62
C ILE A 76 2.61 -3.41 -3.43
N CYS A 77 3.33 -2.51 -2.79
CA CYS A 77 2.79 -1.65 -1.74
C CYS A 77 2.69 -0.22 -2.26
N LEU A 78 1.50 0.35 -2.21
CA LEU A 78 1.30 1.75 -2.52
C LEU A 78 1.21 2.54 -1.22
N VAL A 79 1.87 3.69 -1.18
CA VAL A 79 1.85 4.57 -0.01
C VAL A 79 1.45 5.97 -0.44
N GLY A 80 0.40 6.48 0.19
CA GLY A 80 -0.14 7.77 -0.22
C GLY A 80 -1.06 8.39 0.82
N HIS A 81 -2.18 8.90 0.37
CA HIS A 81 -2.97 9.83 1.15
C HIS A 81 -4.46 9.51 1.15
N GLU A 82 -5.12 9.97 2.20
CA GLU A 82 -6.56 9.92 2.31
C GLU A 82 -7.19 11.16 1.66
N PRO A 83 -8.40 11.08 1.15
CA PRO A 83 -9.33 9.93 1.23
C PRO A 83 -9.18 8.94 0.06
N ASN A 84 -8.29 9.19 -0.88
CA ASN A 84 -8.21 8.39 -2.11
C ASN A 84 -7.87 6.92 -1.85
N PHE A 85 -7.06 6.64 -0.85
CA PHE A 85 -6.69 5.26 -0.53
C PHE A 85 -7.88 4.47 0.04
N SER A 86 -8.66 5.09 0.92
CA SER A 86 -9.89 4.44 1.42
C SER A 86 -10.86 4.17 0.28
N PHE A 87 -11.03 5.12 -0.63
CA PHE A 87 -11.88 4.93 -1.80
C PHE A 87 -11.36 3.83 -2.72
N PHE A 88 -10.05 3.79 -2.92
CA PHE A 88 -9.44 2.73 -3.74
C PHE A 88 -9.73 1.35 -3.14
N ILE A 89 -9.50 1.19 -1.84
CA ILE A 89 -9.71 -0.10 -1.17
C ILE A 89 -11.17 -0.52 -1.28
N SER A 90 -12.09 0.40 -1.05
CA SER A 90 -13.53 0.12 -1.14
C SER A 90 -13.92 -0.34 -2.55
N ARG A 91 -13.44 0.36 -3.57
CA ARG A 91 -13.75 0.00 -4.96
C ARG A 91 -13.07 -1.30 -5.39
N ALA A 92 -11.84 -1.52 -4.96
CA ALA A 92 -11.08 -2.72 -5.32
C ALA A 92 -11.71 -3.98 -4.75
N THR A 93 -12.26 -3.90 -3.54
CA THR A 93 -12.77 -5.06 -2.82
C THR A 93 -14.30 -5.12 -2.77
N ASN A 94 -14.97 -4.18 -3.40
CA ASN A 94 -16.43 -4.05 -3.38
C ASN A 94 -16.98 -4.03 -1.96
N GLN A 95 -16.30 -3.34 -1.06
CA GLN A 95 -16.68 -3.20 0.34
C GLN A 95 -17.20 -1.80 0.60
N ASN A 96 -17.90 -1.64 1.72
CA ASN A 96 -18.28 -0.32 2.20
C ASN A 96 -17.04 0.48 2.56
N TYR A 97 -17.21 1.78 2.72
CA TYR A 97 -16.12 2.67 3.06
C TYR A 97 -15.31 2.16 4.25
N ILE A 98 -14.00 2.10 4.09
CA ILE A 98 -13.07 1.69 5.13
C ILE A 98 -12.37 2.94 5.64
N ASN A 99 -12.44 3.17 6.95
CA ASN A 99 -11.79 4.32 7.55
C ASN A 99 -10.30 4.04 7.76
N PHE A 100 -9.49 4.61 6.88
CA PHE A 100 -8.03 4.50 6.96
C PHE A 100 -7.48 5.70 7.70
N THR A 101 -6.69 5.46 8.73
CA THR A 101 -6.00 6.53 9.46
C THR A 101 -4.49 6.42 9.25
N THR A 102 -3.71 7.28 9.91
CA THR A 102 -2.27 7.35 9.74
C THR A 102 -1.59 5.98 9.92
N ALA A 103 -0.75 5.61 8.96
CA ALA A 103 0.01 4.36 8.94
C ALA A 103 -0.82 3.09 9.00
N ASN A 104 -2.12 3.17 8.72
CA ASN A 104 -2.93 1.97 8.52
C ASN A 104 -2.48 1.26 7.25
N MET A 105 -2.64 -0.06 7.23
CA MET A 105 -2.36 -0.87 6.04
C MET A 105 -3.51 -1.83 5.77
N ALA A 106 -3.70 -2.12 4.49
CA ALA A 106 -4.63 -3.17 4.07
C ALA A 106 -3.94 -4.03 3.03
N LYS A 107 -4.18 -5.32 3.09
CA LYS A 107 -3.70 -6.24 2.05
C LYS A 107 -4.86 -6.71 1.22
N ILE A 108 -4.72 -6.58 -0.10
CA ILE A 108 -5.73 -7.01 -1.06
C ILE A 108 -5.11 -8.04 -1.98
N ASN A 109 -5.78 -9.18 -2.13
CA ASN A 109 -5.38 -10.19 -3.10
C ASN A 109 -6.24 -10.09 -4.34
N PHE A 110 -5.58 -10.19 -5.49
CA PHE A 110 -6.26 -10.27 -6.79
C PHE A 110 -5.90 -11.61 -7.42
N GLU A 111 -6.90 -12.37 -7.83
CA GLU A 111 -6.68 -13.68 -8.43
C GLU A 111 -6.28 -13.54 -9.91
N THR A 112 -5.06 -13.06 -10.13
CA THR A 112 -4.48 -12.92 -11.45
C THR A 112 -2.96 -13.02 -11.32
N ASN A 113 -2.29 -13.40 -12.39
CA ASN A 113 -0.83 -13.47 -12.42
C ASN A 113 -0.20 -12.30 -13.19
N THR A 114 -0.99 -11.28 -13.51
CA THR A 114 -0.49 -10.09 -14.20
C THR A 114 -1.17 -8.84 -13.64
N TRP A 115 -0.40 -7.78 -13.41
CA TRP A 115 -0.93 -6.53 -12.88
C TRP A 115 -1.92 -5.86 -13.83
N LEU A 116 -1.76 -6.07 -15.12
CA LEU A 116 -2.65 -5.49 -16.12
C LEU A 116 -4.11 -5.94 -15.96
N LYS A 117 -4.33 -7.11 -15.37
CA LYS A 117 -5.67 -7.68 -15.20
C LYS A 117 -6.30 -7.39 -13.84
N VAL A 118 -5.63 -6.63 -12.99
CA VAL A 118 -6.23 -6.19 -11.73
C VAL A 118 -7.38 -5.24 -12.04
N GLU A 119 -8.54 -5.50 -11.44
CA GLU A 119 -9.75 -4.71 -11.69
C GLU A 119 -10.47 -4.36 -10.40
N PHE A 120 -11.21 -3.26 -10.42
CA PHE A 120 -12.11 -2.93 -9.31
C PHE A 120 -13.12 -4.05 -9.11
N SER A 121 -13.54 -4.23 -7.87
CA SER A 121 -14.50 -5.26 -7.43
C SER A 121 -14.00 -6.70 -7.55
N SER A 122 -12.75 -6.91 -7.94
CA SER A 122 -12.19 -8.26 -8.08
C SER A 122 -11.23 -8.63 -6.95
N GLY A 123 -10.90 -7.69 -6.08
CA GLY A 123 -9.96 -7.93 -4.99
C GLY A 123 -10.64 -8.50 -3.76
N ILE A 124 -9.85 -9.23 -2.99
CA ILE A 124 -10.30 -9.78 -1.70
C ILE A 124 -9.46 -9.11 -0.61
N LEU A 125 -10.12 -8.43 0.32
CA LEU A 125 -9.45 -7.82 1.45
C LEU A 125 -9.03 -8.92 2.42
N GLU A 126 -7.74 -9.18 2.52
CA GLU A 126 -7.24 -10.20 3.43
C GLU A 126 -7.20 -9.70 4.86
N TRP A 127 -6.71 -8.48 5.05
CA TRP A 127 -6.67 -7.87 6.38
C TRP A 127 -6.52 -6.36 6.26
N HIS A 128 -6.94 -5.70 7.34
CA HIS A 128 -6.73 -4.27 7.56
C HIS A 128 -6.12 -4.12 8.95
N GLN A 129 -4.93 -3.56 9.02
CA GLN A 129 -4.17 -3.46 10.27
C GLN A 129 -3.95 -2.01 10.67
N GLN A 130 -4.28 -1.69 11.92
CA GLN A 130 -3.99 -0.39 12.51
C GLN A 130 -2.77 -0.52 13.42
N PRO A 131 -1.86 0.46 13.41
CA PRO A 131 -0.65 0.41 14.26
C PRO A 131 -0.98 0.27 15.74
N LYS A 132 -2.05 0.93 16.20
CA LYS A 132 -2.43 0.90 17.62
C LYS A 132 -2.85 -0.49 18.10
N SER A 133 -3.13 -1.41 17.18
CA SER A 133 -3.52 -2.77 17.52
C SER A 133 -2.33 -3.73 17.57
N LEU A 134 -1.12 -3.23 17.38
CA LEU A 134 0.09 -4.05 17.36
C LEU A 134 0.85 -4.03 18.70
#